data_19120dea64ea9cfeb011a0b290249d65
#
_entry.id   19120dea64ea9cfeb011a0b290249d65
#
_cell.length_a   1.000
_cell.length_b   1.000
_cell.length_c   1.000
_cell.angle_alpha   90.00
_cell.angle_beta   90.00
_cell.angle_gamma   90.00
#
_symmetry.space_group_name_H-M   'P 1'
#
loop_
_entity.id
_entity.type
_entity.pdbx_description
1 polymer ?
#
loop_
_entity_poly.entity_id
_entity_poly.type
_entity_poly.pdbx_seq_one_letter_code
_entity_poly.pdbx_strand_id
1 'polypeptide(L)'
;LNPKLKTLKENKIFEIAKSSLIREKIKELETSRLNQNIISKNYLDSIIEKIYKNIGLKSKNEFIDHIANFKISISSVEKKLTNEALWNQLIYQKFYPKIKVDENKIKNEIKSYKQYSNSYLLYEILFSAKENEKSINLYNRIKKSINENGFENTASIFSISDSSKTGGRLGWIDESSVNKKILKEISVLKIGEYTKPILLPGGFLILKVDDKKSVEKKIDIENELIQRIKATQNEQLNQYSIIFFNKIKKEVIIDEK
;
A
#
# COMPACT_ATOMS: atom_id res chain seq x y z
N LEU A 1 -7.82 13.81 5.41
CA LEU A 1 -9.24 13.50 5.70
C LEU A 1 -9.64 12.27 4.91
N ASN A 2 -10.28 11.30 5.58
CA ASN A 2 -10.76 10.08 4.92
C ASN A 2 -11.93 10.45 3.97
N PRO A 3 -11.78 10.32 2.63
CA PRO A 3 -12.83 10.70 1.68
C PRO A 3 -14.15 9.96 1.91
N LYS A 4 -14.09 8.75 2.46
CA LYS A 4 -15.27 7.93 2.80
C LYS A 4 -16.15 8.53 3.88
N LEU A 5 -15.64 9.46 4.70
CA LEU A 5 -16.46 10.15 5.70
C LEU A 5 -17.52 11.06 5.07
N LYS A 6 -17.24 11.60 3.87
CA LYS A 6 -18.19 12.48 3.15
C LYS A 6 -19.47 11.76 2.70
N THR A 7 -19.44 10.43 2.63
CA THR A 7 -20.60 9.61 2.20
C THR A 7 -21.46 9.12 3.38
N LEU A 8 -21.02 9.41 4.62
CA LEU A 8 -21.76 8.99 5.82
C LEU A 8 -22.84 10.00 6.19
N LYS A 9 -23.92 9.49 6.79
CA LYS A 9 -24.95 10.34 7.39
C LYS A 9 -24.36 11.12 8.58
N GLU A 10 -24.85 12.33 8.79
CA GLU A 10 -24.37 13.26 9.83
C GLU A 10 -24.31 12.62 11.23
N ASN A 11 -25.35 11.88 11.62
CA ASN A 11 -25.37 11.14 12.89
C ASN A 11 -24.20 10.17 13.04
N LYS A 12 -23.79 9.49 11.94
CA LYS A 12 -22.63 8.58 11.96
C LYS A 12 -21.32 9.35 12.12
N ILE A 13 -21.20 10.51 11.49
CA ILE A 13 -20.03 11.37 11.62
C ILE A 13 -19.92 11.86 13.08
N PHE A 14 -21.04 12.27 13.68
CA PHE A 14 -21.10 12.69 15.07
C PHE A 14 -20.66 11.58 16.03
N GLU A 15 -21.17 10.36 15.87
CA GLU A 15 -20.78 9.21 16.71
C GLU A 15 -19.27 8.88 16.59
N ILE A 16 -18.72 8.97 15.37
CA ILE A 16 -17.28 8.77 15.13
C ILE A 16 -16.47 9.86 15.84
N ALA A 17 -16.88 11.12 15.71
CA ALA A 17 -16.20 12.25 16.34
C ALA A 17 -16.25 12.13 17.88
N LYS A 18 -17.41 11.84 18.44
CA LYS A 18 -17.63 11.60 19.88
C LYS A 18 -16.72 10.48 20.39
N SER A 19 -16.74 9.34 19.72
CA SER A 19 -15.87 8.20 20.08
C SER A 19 -14.39 8.54 20.01
N SER A 20 -14.00 9.38 19.05
CA SER A 20 -12.61 9.85 18.90
C SER A 20 -12.21 10.76 20.07
N LEU A 21 -13.08 11.71 20.46
CA LEU A 21 -12.85 12.61 21.60
C LEU A 21 -12.76 11.87 22.91
N ILE A 22 -13.68 10.92 23.15
CA ILE A 22 -13.64 10.06 24.34
C ILE A 22 -12.32 9.30 24.42
N ARG A 23 -11.88 8.71 23.29
CA ARG A 23 -10.61 7.99 23.23
C ARG A 23 -9.42 8.89 23.54
N GLU A 24 -9.39 10.08 22.96
CA GLU A 24 -8.34 11.07 23.20
C GLU A 24 -8.30 11.48 24.67
N LYS A 25 -9.47 11.73 25.27
CA LYS A 25 -9.57 12.15 26.66
C LYS A 25 -9.15 11.06 27.65
N ILE A 26 -9.52 9.82 27.40
CA ILE A 26 -9.08 8.68 28.23
C ILE A 26 -7.55 8.53 28.17
N LYS A 27 -6.96 8.63 26.98
CA LYS A 27 -5.50 8.58 26.81
C LYS A 27 -4.81 9.74 27.54
N GLU A 28 -5.33 10.96 27.40
CA GLU A 28 -4.82 12.16 28.08
C GLU A 28 -4.84 11.98 29.61
N LEU A 29 -5.95 11.49 30.17
CA LEU A 29 -6.08 11.25 31.60
C LEU A 29 -5.07 10.21 32.10
N GLU A 30 -4.87 9.13 31.37
CA GLU A 30 -3.92 8.09 31.77
C GLU A 30 -2.47 8.55 31.65
N THR A 31 -2.13 9.26 30.58
CA THR A 31 -0.77 9.77 30.37
C THR A 31 -0.42 10.92 31.30
N SER A 32 -1.39 11.74 31.74
CA SER A 32 -1.17 12.82 32.71
C SER A 32 -0.74 12.33 34.10
N ARG A 33 -0.98 11.06 34.42
CA ARG A 33 -0.52 10.42 35.66
C ARG A 33 0.98 10.09 35.66
N LEU A 34 1.61 10.20 34.48
CA LEU A 34 3.05 9.94 34.31
C LEU A 34 3.83 11.23 34.60
N ASN A 35 4.42 11.31 35.79
CA ASN A 35 5.25 12.46 36.18
C ASN A 35 6.56 12.48 35.38
N GLN A 36 6.67 13.17 34.25
CA GLN A 36 7.93 13.48 33.51
C GLN A 36 8.04 13.08 32.04
N ASN A 37 6.98 12.82 31.31
CA ASN A 37 7.15 12.54 29.87
C ASN A 37 6.98 13.81 29.04
N ILE A 38 8.12 14.43 28.68
CA ILE A 38 8.14 15.59 27.77
C ILE A 38 8.45 15.09 26.36
N ILE A 39 7.52 15.29 25.45
CA ILE A 39 7.80 15.07 24.03
C ILE A 39 8.57 16.25 23.47
N SER A 40 9.74 16.01 22.90
CA SER A 40 10.56 17.09 22.35
C SER A 40 9.88 17.77 21.17
N LYS A 41 10.08 19.07 21.05
CA LYS A 41 9.55 19.86 19.93
C LYS A 41 10.08 19.34 18.58
N ASN A 42 11.34 18.97 18.51
CA ASN A 42 11.97 18.43 17.29
C ASN A 42 11.28 17.13 16.83
N TYR A 43 10.86 16.27 17.78
CA TYR A 43 10.13 15.05 17.46
C TYR A 43 8.74 15.37 16.89
N LEU A 44 8.01 16.31 17.51
CA LEU A 44 6.70 16.74 17.00
C LEU A 44 6.82 17.37 15.61
N ASP A 45 7.80 18.24 15.41
CA ASP A 45 8.07 18.86 14.10
C ASP A 45 8.38 17.80 13.04
N SER A 46 9.12 16.74 13.38
CA SER A 46 9.41 15.65 12.45
C SER A 46 8.15 14.84 12.07
N ILE A 47 7.21 14.68 13.00
CA ILE A 47 5.92 14.02 12.71
C ILE A 47 5.06 14.91 11.80
N ILE A 48 4.98 16.19 12.12
CA ILE A 48 4.23 17.17 11.31
C ILE A 48 4.80 17.22 9.90
N GLU A 49 6.13 17.21 9.77
CA GLU A 49 6.81 17.15 8.47
C GLU A 49 6.39 15.94 7.64
N LYS A 50 6.37 14.77 8.24
CA LYS A 50 5.89 13.54 7.56
C LYS A 50 4.42 13.67 7.15
N ILE A 51 3.58 14.27 7.99
CA ILE A 51 2.15 14.44 7.69
C ILE A 51 1.97 15.35 6.47
N TYR A 52 2.57 16.54 6.46
CA TYR A 52 2.35 17.47 5.35
C TYR A 52 2.99 16.99 4.04
N LYS A 53 4.14 16.32 4.10
CA LYS A 53 4.74 15.68 2.90
C LYS A 53 3.86 14.57 2.32
N ASN A 54 3.24 13.75 3.17
CA ASN A 54 2.35 12.67 2.73
C ASN A 54 1.07 13.17 2.03
N ILE A 55 0.66 14.40 2.29
CA ILE A 55 -0.48 15.04 1.59
C ILE A 55 -0.04 15.99 0.47
N GLY A 56 1.26 15.94 0.10
CA GLY A 56 1.80 16.68 -1.05
C GLY A 56 2.16 18.13 -0.77
N LEU A 57 2.16 18.58 0.49
CA LEU A 57 2.56 19.94 0.87
C LEU A 57 4.07 20.04 1.07
N LYS A 58 4.62 21.21 0.81
CA LYS A 58 6.08 21.43 0.79
C LYS A 58 6.63 22.04 2.09
N SER A 59 5.77 22.67 2.91
CA SER A 59 6.20 23.38 4.11
C SER A 59 5.20 23.30 5.26
N LYS A 60 5.68 23.57 6.48
CA LYS A 60 4.82 23.68 7.66
C LYS A 60 3.81 24.85 7.52
N ASN A 61 4.18 25.94 6.86
CA ASN A 61 3.28 27.08 6.64
C ASN A 61 2.12 26.68 5.71
N GLU A 62 2.41 26.03 4.59
CA GLU A 62 1.36 25.48 3.73
C GLU A 62 0.42 24.52 4.47
N PHE A 63 0.97 23.74 5.41
CA PHE A 63 0.16 22.85 6.25
C PHE A 63 -0.74 23.63 7.21
N ILE A 64 -0.21 24.67 7.85
CA ILE A 64 -0.99 25.56 8.74
C ILE A 64 -2.16 26.18 7.96
N ASP A 65 -1.89 26.74 6.77
CA ASP A 65 -2.92 27.34 5.93
C ASP A 65 -3.95 26.29 5.48
N HIS A 66 -3.48 25.08 5.14
CA HIS A 66 -4.36 23.99 4.73
C HIS A 66 -5.33 23.58 5.85
N ILE A 67 -4.85 23.40 7.09
CA ILE A 67 -5.71 23.00 8.22
C ILE A 67 -6.62 24.15 8.69
N ALA A 68 -6.19 25.42 8.54
CA ALA A 68 -7.00 26.59 8.87
C ALA A 68 -8.29 26.65 8.03
N ASN A 69 -8.28 26.19 6.78
CA ASN A 69 -9.47 26.05 5.94
C ASN A 69 -10.52 25.12 6.54
N PHE A 70 -10.13 24.22 7.45
CA PHE A 70 -11.01 23.34 8.19
C PHE A 70 -11.28 23.82 9.63
N LYS A 71 -10.91 25.06 9.95
CA LYS A 71 -11.02 25.66 11.31
C LYS A 71 -10.22 24.88 12.37
N ILE A 72 -9.11 24.26 11.99
CA ILE A 72 -8.22 23.53 12.87
C ILE A 72 -6.97 24.37 13.11
N SER A 73 -6.60 24.59 14.38
CA SER A 73 -5.36 25.27 14.73
C SER A 73 -4.17 24.31 14.79
N ILE A 74 -2.96 24.79 14.51
CA ILE A 74 -1.75 23.99 14.64
C ILE A 74 -1.53 23.52 16.08
N SER A 75 -1.88 24.33 17.07
CA SER A 75 -1.79 23.96 18.50
C SER A 75 -2.69 22.76 18.84
N SER A 76 -3.87 22.67 18.24
CA SER A 76 -4.77 21.50 18.41
C SER A 76 -4.16 20.24 17.82
N VAL A 77 -3.48 20.36 16.67
CA VAL A 77 -2.76 19.23 16.03
C VAL A 77 -1.57 18.83 16.89
N GLU A 78 -0.76 19.79 17.34
CA GLU A 78 0.40 19.54 18.21
C GLU A 78 -0.03 18.88 19.53
N LYS A 79 -1.10 19.35 20.16
CA LYS A 79 -1.66 18.72 21.38
C LYS A 79 -2.06 17.27 21.13
N LYS A 80 -2.76 17.00 20.04
CA LYS A 80 -3.19 15.65 19.68
C LYS A 80 -2.00 14.72 19.42
N LEU A 81 -1.01 15.17 18.70
CA LEU A 81 0.21 14.41 18.42
C LEU A 81 1.02 14.15 19.70
N THR A 82 1.09 15.13 20.59
CA THR A 82 1.71 14.97 21.91
C THR A 82 1.02 13.89 22.72
N ASN A 83 -0.31 13.91 22.81
CA ASN A 83 -1.08 12.89 23.52
C ASN A 83 -0.86 11.48 22.95
N GLU A 84 -0.84 11.33 21.62
CA GLU A 84 -0.56 10.05 20.98
C GLU A 84 0.88 9.59 21.22
N ALA A 85 1.85 10.49 21.19
CA ALA A 85 3.26 10.18 21.45
C ALA A 85 3.47 9.74 22.91
N LEU A 86 2.86 10.43 23.87
CA LEU A 86 2.89 10.06 25.29
C LEU A 86 2.21 8.69 25.54
N TRP A 87 1.08 8.46 24.87
CA TRP A 87 0.43 7.15 24.93
C TRP A 87 1.32 6.03 24.41
N ASN A 88 1.94 6.23 23.24
CA ASN A 88 2.86 5.24 22.66
C ASN A 88 4.07 4.99 23.55
N GLN A 89 4.59 6.03 24.20
CA GLN A 89 5.70 5.92 25.15
C GLN A 89 5.27 5.11 26.40
N LEU A 90 4.08 5.35 26.94
CA LEU A 90 3.51 4.58 28.04
C LEU A 90 3.38 3.09 27.67
N ILE A 91 2.79 2.82 26.51
CA ILE A 91 2.63 1.43 26.02
C ILE A 91 3.97 0.76 25.86
N TYR A 92 4.96 1.43 25.27
CA TYR A 92 6.30 0.92 25.12
C TYR A 92 6.94 0.58 26.49
N GLN A 93 6.96 1.53 27.42
CA GLN A 93 7.56 1.33 28.75
C GLN A 93 6.91 0.17 29.51
N LYS A 94 5.57 0.07 29.43
CA LYS A 94 4.80 -0.92 30.21
C LYS A 94 4.86 -2.32 29.60
N PHE A 95 4.90 -2.44 28.27
CA PHE A 95 4.67 -3.71 27.59
C PHE A 95 5.85 -4.20 26.76
N TYR A 96 6.84 -3.37 26.42
CA TYR A 96 8.02 -3.81 25.69
C TYR A 96 8.74 -4.99 26.35
N PRO A 97 8.90 -5.04 27.71
CA PRO A 97 9.51 -6.21 28.38
C PRO A 97 8.71 -7.50 28.24
N LYS A 98 7.46 -7.43 27.82
CA LYS A 98 6.57 -8.59 27.64
C LYS A 98 6.53 -9.09 26.19
N ILE A 99 7.16 -8.38 25.29
CA ILE A 99 7.22 -8.74 23.87
C ILE A 99 8.12 -9.96 23.71
N LYS A 100 7.62 -10.94 22.96
CA LYS A 100 8.37 -12.14 22.60
C LYS A 100 8.40 -12.28 21.09
N VAL A 101 9.58 -12.24 20.51
CA VAL A 101 9.81 -12.47 19.09
C VAL A 101 10.66 -13.70 18.93
N ASP A 102 10.16 -14.67 18.17
CA ASP A 102 10.94 -15.85 17.78
C ASP A 102 11.74 -15.52 16.52
N GLU A 103 12.97 -15.03 16.73
CA GLU A 103 13.86 -14.63 15.63
C GLU A 103 14.24 -15.82 14.75
N ASN A 104 14.38 -17.04 15.33
CA ASN A 104 14.71 -18.23 14.57
C ASN A 104 13.57 -18.62 13.63
N LYS A 105 12.33 -18.52 14.10
CA LYS A 105 11.14 -18.74 13.27
C LYS A 105 11.11 -17.77 12.09
N ILE A 106 11.27 -16.46 12.36
CA ILE A 106 11.29 -15.44 11.32
C ILE A 106 12.43 -15.68 10.32
N LYS A 107 13.62 -16.01 10.81
CA LYS A 107 14.78 -16.32 9.96
C LYS A 107 14.54 -17.52 9.05
N ASN A 108 13.92 -18.58 9.59
CA ASN A 108 13.57 -19.76 8.80
C ASN A 108 12.48 -19.44 7.77
N GLU A 109 11.49 -18.63 8.12
CA GLU A 109 10.51 -18.13 7.19
C GLU A 109 11.15 -17.34 6.05
N ILE A 110 12.07 -16.41 6.34
CA ILE A 110 12.78 -15.63 5.30
C ILE A 110 13.56 -16.57 4.37
N LYS A 111 14.25 -17.58 4.93
CA LYS A 111 15.00 -18.57 4.15
C LYS A 111 14.10 -19.47 3.29
N SER A 112 12.87 -19.74 3.73
CA SER A 112 11.91 -20.55 2.99
C SER A 112 11.18 -19.79 1.89
N TYR A 113 11.23 -18.45 1.88
CA TYR A 113 10.72 -17.67 0.79
C TYR A 113 11.52 -17.97 -0.48
N LYS A 114 10.80 -18.08 -1.61
CA LYS A 114 11.40 -18.34 -2.91
C LYS A 114 12.57 -17.37 -3.14
N GLN A 115 13.77 -17.93 -3.16
CA GLN A 115 15.01 -17.21 -3.52
C GLN A 115 15.04 -16.86 -5.02
N TYR A 116 14.00 -17.22 -5.76
CA TYR A 116 13.92 -17.04 -7.20
C TYR A 116 12.70 -16.18 -7.55
N SER A 117 12.90 -15.22 -8.43
CA SER A 117 11.85 -14.46 -9.09
C SER A 117 11.83 -14.87 -10.56
N ASN A 118 10.64 -15.10 -11.11
CA ASN A 118 10.52 -15.36 -12.52
C ASN A 118 10.54 -14.04 -13.28
N SER A 119 11.31 -13.99 -14.38
CA SER A 119 11.23 -12.91 -15.34
C SER A 119 10.75 -13.47 -16.66
N TYR A 120 9.93 -12.70 -17.34
CA TYR A 120 9.32 -13.06 -18.63
C TYR A 120 9.80 -12.10 -19.70
N LEU A 121 10.27 -12.62 -20.83
CA LEU A 121 10.47 -11.83 -22.03
C LEU A 121 9.11 -11.68 -22.71
N LEU A 122 8.56 -10.48 -22.68
CA LEU A 122 7.19 -10.23 -23.13
C LEU A 122 7.15 -9.38 -24.41
N TYR A 123 6.16 -9.69 -25.22
CA TYR A 123 5.68 -8.88 -26.33
C TYR A 123 4.21 -8.58 -26.14
N GLU A 124 3.74 -7.45 -26.67
CA GLU A 124 2.35 -7.01 -26.51
C GLU A 124 1.69 -6.61 -27.84
N ILE A 125 0.39 -6.80 -27.90
CA ILE A 125 -0.51 -6.14 -28.87
C ILE A 125 -1.60 -5.47 -28.05
N LEU A 126 -1.58 -4.14 -28.01
CA LEU A 126 -2.66 -3.34 -27.42
C LEU A 126 -3.57 -2.86 -28.54
N PHE A 127 -4.87 -3.17 -28.47
CA PHE A 127 -5.81 -2.76 -29.48
C PHE A 127 -7.13 -2.27 -28.89
N SER A 128 -7.81 -1.38 -29.61
CA SER A 128 -9.13 -0.90 -29.26
C SER A 128 -9.99 -0.87 -30.51
N ALA A 129 -11.20 -1.41 -30.40
CA ALA A 129 -12.14 -1.33 -31.53
C ALA A 129 -12.69 0.10 -31.68
N LYS A 130 -12.83 0.58 -32.91
CA LYS A 130 -13.52 1.84 -33.22
C LYS A 130 -15.02 1.70 -32.97
N GLU A 131 -15.73 2.81 -32.86
CA GLU A 131 -17.17 2.86 -32.52
C GLU A 131 -18.06 1.93 -33.36
N ASN A 132 -17.72 1.69 -34.62
CA ASN A 132 -18.49 0.87 -35.54
C ASN A 132 -17.96 -0.55 -35.74
N GLU A 133 -16.95 -1.00 -35.01
CA GLU A 133 -16.35 -2.32 -35.11
C GLU A 133 -16.52 -3.10 -33.79
N LYS A 134 -17.05 -4.33 -33.87
CA LYS A 134 -17.10 -5.22 -32.69
C LYS A 134 -15.68 -5.68 -32.34
N SER A 135 -15.28 -5.54 -31.09
CA SER A 135 -13.94 -5.95 -30.59
C SER A 135 -13.59 -7.40 -30.94
N ILE A 136 -14.60 -8.28 -31.02
CA ILE A 136 -14.39 -9.68 -31.42
C ILE A 136 -13.94 -9.82 -32.88
N ASN A 137 -14.44 -8.98 -33.78
CA ASN A 137 -14.07 -9.04 -35.19
C ASN A 137 -12.62 -8.58 -35.37
N LEU A 138 -12.24 -7.51 -34.67
CA LEU A 138 -10.85 -7.03 -34.67
C LEU A 138 -9.92 -8.08 -34.07
N TYR A 139 -10.30 -8.71 -32.95
CA TYR A 139 -9.50 -9.80 -32.37
C TYR A 139 -9.33 -10.97 -33.33
N ASN A 140 -10.37 -11.39 -34.06
CA ASN A 140 -10.28 -12.47 -35.05
C ASN A 140 -9.31 -12.13 -36.19
N ARG A 141 -9.31 -10.88 -36.65
CA ARG A 141 -8.33 -10.38 -37.65
C ARG A 141 -6.90 -10.42 -37.09
N ILE A 142 -6.69 -9.95 -35.84
CA ILE A 142 -5.40 -10.02 -35.16
C ILE A 142 -4.93 -11.47 -35.04
N LYS A 143 -5.80 -12.38 -34.59
CA LYS A 143 -5.48 -13.81 -34.47
C LYS A 143 -5.10 -14.43 -35.80
N LYS A 144 -5.83 -14.12 -36.88
CA LYS A 144 -5.49 -14.55 -38.23
C LYS A 144 -4.13 -14.02 -38.63
N SER A 145 -3.85 -12.73 -38.44
CA SER A 145 -2.58 -12.12 -38.76
C SER A 145 -1.42 -12.70 -37.94
N ILE A 146 -1.61 -13.04 -36.65
CA ILE A 146 -0.58 -13.72 -35.86
C ILE A 146 -0.18 -15.06 -36.50
N ASN A 147 -1.16 -15.83 -36.99
CA ASN A 147 -0.93 -17.12 -37.60
C ASN A 147 -0.22 -17.02 -38.99
N GLU A 148 -0.51 -15.95 -39.73
CA GLU A 148 0.03 -15.75 -41.10
C GLU A 148 1.37 -15.02 -41.08
N ASN A 149 1.56 -14.04 -40.21
CA ASN A 149 2.66 -13.08 -40.25
C ASN A 149 3.55 -13.10 -38.98
N GLY A 150 3.17 -13.87 -37.98
CA GLY A 150 3.82 -13.86 -36.69
C GLY A 150 3.33 -12.72 -35.76
N PHE A 151 3.66 -12.86 -34.48
CA PHE A 151 3.19 -11.93 -33.43
C PHE A 151 3.77 -10.52 -33.60
N GLU A 152 5.07 -10.41 -33.88
CA GLU A 152 5.81 -9.17 -33.95
C GLU A 152 5.35 -8.31 -35.15
N ASN A 153 5.14 -8.91 -36.32
CA ASN A 153 4.62 -8.22 -37.50
C ASN A 153 3.17 -7.78 -37.26
N THR A 154 2.37 -8.63 -36.59
CA THR A 154 0.99 -8.29 -36.24
C THR A 154 0.96 -7.15 -35.22
N ALA A 155 1.86 -7.12 -34.24
CA ALA A 155 1.99 -6.01 -33.32
C ALA A 155 2.28 -4.68 -34.03
N SER A 156 3.18 -4.72 -35.01
CA SER A 156 3.49 -3.52 -35.81
C SER A 156 2.31 -3.00 -36.64
N ILE A 157 1.37 -3.89 -37.03
CA ILE A 157 0.20 -3.52 -37.85
C ILE A 157 -0.99 -3.06 -36.97
N PHE A 158 -1.25 -3.76 -35.87
CA PHE A 158 -2.51 -3.62 -35.12
C PHE A 158 -2.37 -2.97 -33.74
N SER A 159 -1.16 -2.96 -33.16
CA SER A 159 -0.98 -2.40 -31.81
C SER A 159 -0.99 -0.88 -31.83
N ILE A 160 -1.78 -0.31 -30.92
CA ILE A 160 -1.84 1.14 -30.68
C ILE A 160 -0.79 1.61 -29.65
N SER A 161 -0.01 0.69 -29.09
CA SER A 161 1.09 0.99 -28.17
C SER A 161 2.33 1.47 -28.90
N ASP A 162 3.15 2.29 -28.24
CA ASP A 162 4.44 2.73 -28.77
C ASP A 162 5.41 1.58 -29.05
N SER A 163 5.25 0.45 -28.34
CA SER A 163 6.02 -0.78 -28.59
C SER A 163 5.78 -1.39 -29.99
N SER A 164 4.69 -1.01 -30.69
CA SER A 164 4.41 -1.45 -32.06
C SER A 164 5.58 -1.18 -33.01
N LYS A 165 6.32 -0.10 -32.81
CA LYS A 165 7.52 0.27 -33.61
C LYS A 165 8.65 -0.76 -33.49
N THR A 166 8.64 -1.58 -32.45
CA THR A 166 9.62 -2.65 -32.19
C THR A 166 8.95 -4.03 -32.14
N GLY A 167 7.88 -4.21 -32.92
CA GLY A 167 7.14 -5.48 -32.97
C GLY A 167 6.42 -5.85 -31.66
N GLY A 168 6.08 -4.86 -30.83
CA GLY A 168 5.42 -5.08 -29.55
C GLY A 168 6.36 -5.50 -28.41
N ARG A 169 7.69 -5.40 -28.59
CA ARG A 169 8.66 -5.88 -27.60
C ARG A 169 8.66 -5.02 -26.34
N LEU A 170 8.37 -5.65 -25.18
CA LEU A 170 8.48 -5.04 -23.85
C LEU A 170 9.80 -5.33 -23.14
N GLY A 171 10.50 -6.38 -23.58
CA GLY A 171 11.74 -6.83 -22.94
C GLY A 171 11.48 -7.76 -21.74
N TRP A 172 12.53 -7.93 -20.91
CA TRP A 172 12.46 -8.75 -19.71
C TRP A 172 11.75 -8.00 -18.59
N ILE A 173 10.66 -8.58 -18.08
CA ILE A 173 9.85 -8.01 -16.99
C ILE A 173 9.83 -9.00 -15.83
N ASP A 174 10.21 -8.53 -14.63
CA ASP A 174 10.15 -9.32 -13.40
C ASP A 174 8.70 -9.50 -12.93
N GLU A 175 8.37 -10.69 -12.41
CA GLU A 175 7.01 -11.02 -11.95
C GLU A 175 6.48 -10.05 -10.89
N SER A 176 7.37 -9.44 -10.07
CA SER A 176 6.99 -8.46 -9.06
C SER A 176 6.51 -7.11 -9.63
N SER A 177 6.88 -6.82 -10.88
CA SER A 177 6.47 -5.61 -11.60
C SER A 177 5.18 -5.81 -12.40
N VAL A 178 4.67 -7.04 -12.46
CA VAL A 178 3.46 -7.37 -13.22
C VAL A 178 2.25 -7.37 -12.29
N ASN A 179 1.15 -6.76 -12.75
CA ASN A 179 -0.12 -6.84 -12.04
C ASN A 179 -0.54 -8.30 -11.80
N LYS A 180 -1.02 -8.63 -10.61
CA LYS A 180 -1.40 -10.01 -10.21
C LYS A 180 -2.36 -10.70 -11.18
N LYS A 181 -3.31 -9.95 -11.78
CA LYS A 181 -4.26 -10.48 -12.76
C LYS A 181 -3.55 -10.88 -14.06
N ILE A 182 -2.65 -10.02 -14.55
CA ILE A 182 -1.85 -10.30 -15.75
C ILE A 182 -0.87 -11.45 -15.48
N LEU A 183 -0.21 -11.44 -14.31
CA LEU A 183 0.74 -12.48 -13.94
C LEU A 183 0.07 -13.87 -13.94
N LYS A 184 -1.17 -13.98 -13.46
CA LYS A 184 -1.93 -15.23 -13.50
C LYS A 184 -2.12 -15.75 -14.94
N GLU A 185 -2.37 -14.86 -15.90
CA GLU A 185 -2.57 -15.24 -17.31
C GLU A 185 -1.25 -15.68 -17.98
N ILE A 186 -0.13 -14.94 -17.75
CA ILE A 186 1.15 -15.24 -18.43
C ILE A 186 1.92 -16.38 -17.77
N SER A 187 1.73 -16.64 -16.47
CA SER A 187 2.47 -17.67 -15.74
C SER A 187 2.19 -19.09 -16.23
N VAL A 188 0.98 -19.35 -16.73
CA VAL A 188 0.53 -20.65 -17.22
C VAL A 188 0.89 -20.90 -18.69
N LEU A 189 1.27 -19.85 -19.44
CA LEU A 189 1.63 -19.99 -20.86
C LEU A 189 2.97 -20.71 -21.02
N LYS A 190 3.15 -21.43 -22.09
CA LYS A 190 4.46 -21.93 -22.56
C LYS A 190 5.18 -20.86 -23.34
N ILE A 191 6.49 -21.02 -23.52
CA ILE A 191 7.28 -20.16 -24.40
C ILE A 191 6.70 -20.22 -25.82
N GLY A 192 6.49 -19.05 -26.43
CA GLY A 192 5.85 -18.88 -27.73
C GLY A 192 4.32 -18.70 -27.68
N GLU A 193 3.67 -19.03 -26.58
CA GLU A 193 2.22 -18.85 -26.45
C GLU A 193 1.85 -17.42 -26.06
N TYR A 194 0.59 -17.06 -26.35
CA TYR A 194 0.04 -15.73 -26.03
C TYR A 194 -1.32 -15.82 -25.34
N THR A 195 -1.66 -14.79 -24.59
CA THR A 195 -2.92 -14.70 -23.81
C THR A 195 -4.14 -14.52 -24.72
N LYS A 196 -5.32 -14.80 -24.18
CA LYS A 196 -6.55 -14.22 -24.69
C LYS A 196 -6.53 -12.68 -24.45
N PRO A 197 -7.39 -11.90 -25.13
CA PRO A 197 -7.48 -10.47 -24.85
C PRO A 197 -7.81 -10.17 -23.38
N ILE A 198 -6.95 -9.40 -22.74
CA ILE A 198 -7.12 -8.92 -21.36
C ILE A 198 -7.71 -7.52 -21.43
N LEU A 199 -8.86 -7.31 -20.81
CA LEU A 199 -9.49 -5.99 -20.77
C LEU A 199 -8.73 -5.03 -19.86
N LEU A 200 -8.36 -3.86 -20.42
CA LEU A 200 -7.72 -2.74 -19.73
C LEU A 200 -8.56 -1.46 -19.94
N PRO A 201 -8.36 -0.40 -19.14
CA PRO A 201 -9.08 0.87 -19.31
C PRO A 201 -8.92 1.51 -20.69
N GLY A 202 -7.84 1.22 -21.43
CA GLY A 202 -7.56 1.77 -22.76
C GLY A 202 -7.85 0.82 -23.92
N GLY A 203 -8.40 -0.39 -23.69
CA GLY A 203 -8.65 -1.37 -24.73
C GLY A 203 -8.36 -2.79 -24.30
N PHE A 204 -7.89 -3.61 -25.25
CA PHE A 204 -7.57 -5.02 -25.01
C PHE A 204 -6.09 -5.27 -25.24
N LEU A 205 -5.49 -6.01 -24.30
CA LEU A 205 -4.08 -6.39 -24.34
C LEU A 205 -3.94 -7.88 -24.62
N ILE A 206 -3.08 -8.23 -25.58
CA ILE A 206 -2.60 -9.60 -25.80
C ILE A 206 -1.11 -9.60 -25.46
N LEU A 207 -0.68 -10.54 -24.63
CA LEU A 207 0.73 -10.72 -24.25
C LEU A 207 1.24 -12.05 -24.77
N LYS A 208 2.41 -12.06 -25.43
CA LYS A 208 3.16 -13.26 -25.80
C LYS A 208 4.32 -13.44 -24.83
N VAL A 209 4.50 -14.65 -24.35
CA VAL A 209 5.68 -15.04 -23.58
C VAL A 209 6.70 -15.63 -24.54
N ASP A 210 7.74 -14.87 -24.84
CA ASP A 210 8.78 -15.29 -25.79
C ASP A 210 9.88 -16.11 -25.12
N ASP A 211 10.17 -15.81 -23.86
CA ASP A 211 11.10 -16.59 -23.03
C ASP A 211 10.77 -16.41 -21.53
N LYS A 212 11.29 -17.32 -20.71
CA LYS A 212 11.17 -17.31 -19.24
C LYS A 212 12.49 -17.62 -18.61
N LYS A 213 12.88 -16.88 -17.59
CA LYS A 213 14.03 -17.20 -16.76
C LYS A 213 13.68 -17.06 -15.29
N SER A 214 14.27 -17.92 -14.48
CA SER A 214 14.25 -17.79 -13.03
C SER A 214 15.55 -17.10 -12.60
N VAL A 215 15.41 -15.97 -11.92
CA VAL A 215 16.56 -15.18 -11.46
C VAL A 215 16.62 -15.32 -9.94
N GLU A 216 17.78 -15.68 -9.43
CA GLU A 216 18.02 -15.73 -7.99
C GLU A 216 17.87 -14.33 -7.40
N LYS A 217 16.95 -14.20 -6.45
CA LYS A 217 16.72 -12.96 -5.71
C LYS A 217 17.67 -12.94 -4.55
N LYS A 218 18.70 -12.13 -4.58
CA LYS A 218 19.56 -11.88 -3.41
C LYS A 218 18.72 -11.14 -2.37
N ILE A 219 18.15 -11.89 -1.43
CA ILE A 219 17.45 -11.32 -0.28
C ILE A 219 18.55 -10.98 0.74
N ASP A 220 18.63 -9.72 1.12
CA ASP A 220 19.40 -9.33 2.31
C ASP A 220 18.65 -9.83 3.55
N ILE A 221 19.00 -11.06 3.94
CA ILE A 221 18.35 -11.79 5.05
C ILE A 221 18.46 -11.01 6.35
N GLU A 222 19.57 -10.32 6.56
CA GLU A 222 19.82 -9.59 7.79
C GLU A 222 18.91 -8.35 7.88
N ASN A 223 18.85 -7.58 6.83
CA ASN A 223 17.98 -6.41 6.78
C ASN A 223 16.49 -6.80 6.84
N GLU A 224 16.08 -7.83 6.10
CA GLU A 224 14.71 -8.36 6.14
C GLU A 224 14.34 -8.88 7.52
N LEU A 225 15.26 -9.56 8.21
CA LEU A 225 15.07 -10.04 9.59
C LEU A 225 14.82 -8.88 10.55
N ILE A 226 15.66 -7.84 10.50
CA ILE A 226 15.49 -6.63 11.33
C ILE A 226 14.14 -5.98 11.10
N GLN A 227 13.71 -5.83 9.84
CA GLN A 227 12.42 -5.23 9.50
C GLN A 227 11.23 -6.06 10.03
N ARG A 228 11.29 -7.39 9.88
CA ARG A 228 10.23 -8.28 10.38
C ARG A 228 10.16 -8.34 11.89
N ILE A 229 11.31 -8.36 12.57
CA ILE A 229 11.36 -8.27 14.04
C ILE A 229 10.67 -6.98 14.51
N LYS A 230 11.04 -5.83 13.94
CA LYS A 230 10.40 -4.52 14.25
C LYS A 230 8.91 -4.54 13.97
N ALA A 231 8.48 -5.09 12.84
CA ALA A 231 7.07 -5.19 12.49
C ALA A 231 6.30 -6.04 13.51
N THR A 232 6.83 -7.20 13.90
CA THR A 232 6.23 -8.09 14.91
C THR A 232 6.16 -7.43 16.28
N GLN A 233 7.21 -6.71 16.69
CA GLN A 233 7.24 -5.96 17.95
C GLN A 233 6.15 -4.87 17.96
N ASN A 234 6.05 -4.11 16.87
CA ASN A 234 5.04 -3.05 16.73
C ASN A 234 3.62 -3.62 16.74
N GLU A 235 3.39 -4.76 16.10
CA GLU A 235 2.09 -5.42 16.11
C GLU A 235 1.69 -5.85 17.53
N GLN A 236 2.60 -6.48 18.28
CA GLN A 236 2.36 -6.86 19.68
C GLN A 236 2.11 -5.62 20.57
N LEU A 237 2.87 -4.53 20.39
CA LEU A 237 2.63 -3.28 21.11
C LEU A 237 1.25 -2.69 20.80
N ASN A 238 0.82 -2.74 19.53
CA ASN A 238 -0.53 -2.29 19.14
C ASN A 238 -1.63 -3.14 19.80
N GLN A 239 -1.44 -4.46 19.86
CA GLN A 239 -2.38 -5.35 20.55
C GLN A 239 -2.45 -5.02 22.05
N TYR A 240 -1.30 -4.85 22.72
CA TYR A 240 -1.27 -4.41 24.12
C TYR A 240 -1.90 -3.04 24.30
N SER A 241 -1.70 -2.11 23.40
CA SER A 241 -2.33 -0.79 23.44
C SER A 241 -3.86 -0.88 23.42
N ILE A 242 -4.41 -1.73 22.53
CA ILE A 242 -5.86 -1.95 22.43
C ILE A 242 -6.41 -2.59 23.72
N ILE A 243 -5.74 -3.63 24.21
CA ILE A 243 -6.17 -4.34 25.44
C ILE A 243 -6.13 -3.39 26.63
N PHE A 244 -5.04 -2.63 26.78
CA PHE A 244 -4.87 -1.70 27.89
C PHE A 244 -5.87 -0.55 27.82
N PHE A 245 -6.08 0.02 26.64
CA PHE A 245 -7.11 1.04 26.43
C PHE A 245 -8.50 0.54 26.81
N ASN A 246 -8.88 -0.66 26.36
CA ASN A 246 -10.19 -1.22 26.68
C ASN A 246 -10.37 -1.52 28.16
N LYS A 247 -9.28 -1.88 28.87
CA LYS A 247 -9.31 -2.03 30.33
C LYS A 247 -9.60 -0.70 31.00
N ILE A 248 -8.83 0.35 30.68
CA ILE A 248 -8.98 1.68 31.31
C ILE A 248 -10.37 2.26 31.00
N LYS A 249 -10.84 2.11 29.76
CA LYS A 249 -12.16 2.62 29.35
C LYS A 249 -13.29 2.10 30.23
N LYS A 250 -13.20 0.88 30.78
CA LYS A 250 -14.20 0.31 31.68
C LYS A 250 -14.18 0.93 33.10
N GLU A 251 -13.02 1.50 33.45
CA GLU A 251 -12.80 2.10 34.78
C GLU A 251 -13.14 3.61 34.80
N VAL A 252 -13.37 4.22 33.63
CA VAL A 252 -13.70 5.65 33.50
C VAL A 252 -15.21 5.84 33.39
N ILE A 253 -15.76 6.67 34.27
CA ILE A 253 -17.15 7.11 34.17
C ILE A 253 -17.21 8.22 33.12
N ILE A 254 -17.99 8.03 32.08
CA ILE A 254 -18.23 9.01 31.01
C ILE A 254 -19.56 9.67 31.32
N ASP A 255 -19.52 10.91 31.82
CA ASP A 255 -20.71 11.75 32.02
C ASP A 255 -20.97 12.54 30.74
N GLU A 256 -22.14 12.33 30.15
CA GLU A 256 -22.58 13.00 28.90
C GLU A 256 -23.56 14.12 29.34
N LYS A 257 -23.02 15.30 29.72
CA LYS A 257 -23.80 16.53 29.90
C LYS A 257 -23.98 17.28 28.62
#